data_f4aed497bf8354978a1cde324aef1565
#
_entry.id   f4aed497bf8354978a1cde324aef1565
#
_cell.length_a   1.000
_cell.length_b   1.000
_cell.length_c   1.000
_cell.angle_alpha   90.00
_cell.angle_beta   90.00
_cell.angle_gamma   90.00
#
_symmetry.space_group_name_H-M   'P 1'
#
loop_
_entity.id
_entity.type
_entity.pdbx_description
1 polymer ?
#
loop_
_entity_poly.entity_id
_entity_poly.type
_entity_poly.pdbx_seq_one_letter_code
_entity_poly.pdbx_strand_id
1 'polypeptide(L)'
;MDFEFIRAYAPLYASAAGLTLTIAFLGIVLSVVIGLLCSLVKIFRIPVLTAVVNGYIEISRNTPLLIQLFFLYFGLPKLGIVLSSQTCAVTGLAFLGGSYMAEAFRTGIDQVPKIQTDSGLSLGLTGFEVFRFIILPQAIATSVPVFCANIIFLIKETSVFSAVALADLMFVAKDLIGIYYKTDEALFMLVISYLLILLPVSIFCTLLERRVRYAEFGNTDPVSGK
;
A
#
# COMPACT_ATOMS: atom_id res chain seq x y z
N MET A 1 -17.75 -2.91 -30.12
CA MET A 1 -17.28 -1.79 -29.25
C MET A 1 -17.72 -0.47 -29.88
N ASP A 2 -18.36 0.37 -29.09
CA ASP A 2 -18.86 1.68 -29.48
C ASP A 2 -17.80 2.75 -29.12
N PHE A 3 -17.04 3.19 -30.12
CA PHE A 3 -15.96 4.16 -29.92
C PHE A 3 -16.47 5.59 -29.62
N GLU A 4 -17.69 5.92 -30.06
CA GLU A 4 -18.31 7.21 -29.74
C GLU A 4 -18.65 7.27 -28.25
N PHE A 5 -19.18 6.19 -27.70
CA PHE A 5 -19.44 6.04 -26.28
C PHE A 5 -18.14 6.16 -25.46
N ILE A 6 -17.08 5.45 -25.86
CA ILE A 6 -15.79 5.52 -25.18
C ILE A 6 -15.26 6.96 -25.16
N ARG A 7 -15.29 7.65 -26.30
CA ARG A 7 -14.82 9.03 -26.40
C ARG A 7 -15.66 10.00 -25.56
N ALA A 8 -16.97 9.81 -25.52
CA ALA A 8 -17.88 10.65 -24.74
C ALA A 8 -17.63 10.53 -23.22
N TYR A 9 -17.32 9.32 -22.72
CA TYR A 9 -17.15 9.05 -21.28
C TYR A 9 -15.71 9.02 -20.82
N ALA A 10 -14.70 9.13 -21.70
CA ALA A 10 -13.30 9.20 -21.34
C ALA A 10 -12.97 10.32 -20.32
N PRO A 11 -13.54 11.56 -20.42
CA PRO A 11 -13.31 12.60 -19.42
C PRO A 11 -13.82 12.22 -18.02
N LEU A 12 -14.93 11.48 -17.94
CA LEU A 12 -15.50 11.01 -16.68
C LEU A 12 -14.56 10.00 -16.01
N TYR A 13 -14.01 9.05 -16.78
CA TYR A 13 -13.00 8.11 -16.29
C TYR A 13 -11.71 8.81 -15.86
N ALA A 14 -11.27 9.85 -16.57
CA ALA A 14 -10.10 10.63 -16.20
C ALA A 14 -10.31 11.35 -14.85
N SER A 15 -11.50 11.91 -14.62
CA SER A 15 -11.85 12.52 -13.34
C SER A 15 -11.88 11.50 -12.20
N ALA A 16 -12.53 10.34 -12.43
CA ALA A 16 -12.58 9.25 -11.47
C ALA A 16 -11.18 8.67 -11.16
N ALA A 17 -10.31 8.55 -12.17
CA ALA A 17 -8.91 8.15 -11.99
C ALA A 17 -8.15 9.14 -11.10
N GLY A 18 -8.36 10.45 -11.30
CA GLY A 18 -7.80 11.48 -10.43
C GLY A 18 -8.23 11.35 -8.97
N LEU A 19 -9.52 11.07 -8.74
CA LEU A 19 -10.03 10.83 -7.39
C LEU A 19 -9.44 9.55 -6.79
N THR A 20 -9.43 8.46 -7.54
CA THR A 20 -8.84 7.18 -7.12
C THR A 20 -7.38 7.34 -6.71
N LEU A 21 -6.58 8.03 -7.54
CA LEU A 21 -5.16 8.32 -7.24
C LEU A 21 -4.99 9.19 -6.00
N THR A 22 -5.82 10.20 -5.82
CA THR A 22 -5.74 11.10 -4.66
C THR A 22 -6.02 10.32 -3.37
N ILE A 23 -7.07 9.51 -3.33
CA ILE A 23 -7.42 8.69 -2.17
C ILE A 23 -6.34 7.63 -1.91
N ALA A 24 -5.85 6.95 -2.98
CA ALA A 24 -4.77 5.99 -2.87
C ALA A 24 -3.50 6.62 -2.30
N PHE A 25 -3.10 7.78 -2.81
CA PHE A 25 -1.91 8.49 -2.32
C PHE A 25 -2.03 8.86 -0.84
N LEU A 26 -3.14 9.48 -0.44
CA LEU A 26 -3.37 9.85 0.97
C LEU A 26 -3.40 8.62 1.88
N GLY A 27 -4.10 7.57 1.47
CA GLY A 27 -4.18 6.32 2.22
C GLY A 27 -2.81 5.65 2.36
N ILE A 28 -2.01 5.60 1.29
CA ILE A 28 -0.66 5.02 1.30
C ILE A 28 0.29 5.82 2.19
N VAL A 29 0.28 7.16 2.10
CA VAL A 29 1.12 8.01 2.97
C VAL A 29 0.79 7.76 4.44
N LEU A 30 -0.49 7.74 4.81
CA LEU A 30 -0.91 7.43 6.18
C LEU A 30 -0.54 5.99 6.58
N SER A 31 -0.65 5.03 5.66
CA SER A 31 -0.23 3.64 5.89
C SER A 31 1.26 3.54 6.24
N VAL A 32 2.11 4.26 5.53
CA VAL A 32 3.56 4.28 5.81
C VAL A 32 3.82 4.88 7.20
N VAL A 33 3.14 5.98 7.55
CA VAL A 33 3.28 6.59 8.88
C VAL A 33 2.84 5.64 9.99
N ILE A 34 1.65 5.04 9.86
CA ILE A 34 1.12 4.07 10.83
C ILE A 34 2.06 2.86 10.93
N GLY A 35 2.48 2.32 9.80
CA GLY A 35 3.40 1.17 9.75
C GLY A 35 4.73 1.46 10.44
N LEU A 36 5.30 2.65 10.21
CA LEU A 36 6.53 3.08 10.88
C LEU A 36 6.33 3.17 12.40
N LEU A 37 5.25 3.81 12.87
CA LEU A 37 4.96 3.91 14.29
C LEU A 37 4.78 2.54 14.94
N CYS A 38 4.05 1.63 14.31
CA CYS A 38 3.88 0.25 14.77
C CYS A 38 5.23 -0.49 14.86
N SER A 39 6.10 -0.31 13.86
CA SER A 39 7.43 -0.92 13.84
C SER A 39 8.32 -0.39 14.95
N LEU A 40 8.30 0.93 15.19
CA LEU A 40 9.06 1.53 16.30
C LEU A 40 8.62 0.96 17.66
N VAL A 41 7.31 0.82 17.90
CA VAL A 41 6.78 0.20 19.12
C VAL A 41 7.32 -1.22 19.30
N LYS A 42 7.38 -2.01 18.24
CA LYS A 42 7.91 -3.39 18.28
C LYS A 42 9.42 -3.44 18.48
N ILE A 43 10.18 -2.53 17.87
CA ILE A 43 11.65 -2.40 18.03
C ILE A 43 12.01 -2.04 19.47
N PHE A 44 11.32 -1.05 20.06
CA PHE A 44 11.55 -0.62 21.44
C PHE A 44 10.95 -1.56 22.50
N ARG A 45 10.23 -2.62 22.06
CA ARG A 45 9.65 -3.65 22.94
C ARG A 45 8.82 -3.08 24.09
N ILE A 46 7.99 -2.06 23.82
CA ILE A 46 7.10 -1.46 24.82
C ILE A 46 5.96 -2.47 25.10
N PRO A 47 5.90 -3.15 26.27
CA PRO A 47 5.12 -4.39 26.43
C PRO A 47 3.64 -4.23 26.10
N VAL A 48 2.95 -3.24 26.66
CA VAL A 48 1.52 -3.00 26.47
C VAL A 48 1.23 -2.56 25.03
N LEU A 49 2.00 -1.60 24.52
CA LEU A 49 1.82 -1.11 23.14
C LEU A 49 2.11 -2.19 22.11
N THR A 50 3.09 -3.06 22.35
CA THR A 50 3.37 -4.18 21.45
C THR A 50 2.20 -5.15 21.36
N ALA A 51 1.51 -5.44 22.48
CA ALA A 51 0.31 -6.27 22.47
C ALA A 51 -0.83 -5.62 21.65
N VAL A 52 -1.05 -4.31 21.82
CA VAL A 52 -2.05 -3.54 21.08
C VAL A 52 -1.72 -3.53 19.57
N VAL A 53 -0.47 -3.26 19.21
CA VAL A 53 -0.01 -3.25 17.80
C VAL A 53 -0.16 -4.63 17.17
N ASN A 54 0.17 -5.70 17.87
CA ASN A 54 -0.02 -7.06 17.35
C ASN A 54 -1.51 -7.36 17.12
N GLY A 55 -2.39 -7.00 18.07
CA GLY A 55 -3.83 -7.12 17.90
C GLY A 55 -4.36 -6.32 16.70
N TYR A 56 -3.88 -5.09 16.53
CA TYR A 56 -4.20 -4.27 15.35
C TYR A 56 -3.78 -4.95 14.04
N ILE A 57 -2.54 -5.42 13.96
CA ILE A 57 -2.00 -6.08 12.74
C ILE A 57 -2.83 -7.32 12.41
N GLU A 58 -3.13 -8.16 13.39
CA GLU A 58 -3.93 -9.37 13.22
C GLU A 58 -5.35 -9.05 12.75
N ILE A 59 -6.06 -8.13 13.39
CA ILE A 59 -7.42 -7.73 13.00
C ILE A 59 -7.41 -7.14 11.60
N SER A 60 -6.50 -6.20 11.32
CA SER A 60 -6.45 -5.48 10.05
C SER A 60 -6.18 -6.42 8.87
N ARG A 61 -5.20 -7.32 8.98
CA ARG A 61 -4.81 -8.22 7.89
C ARG A 61 -5.77 -9.38 7.66
N ASN A 62 -6.49 -9.79 8.69
CA ASN A 62 -7.45 -10.89 8.61
C ASN A 62 -8.90 -10.43 8.34
N THR A 63 -9.11 -9.12 8.12
CA THR A 63 -10.42 -8.57 7.75
C THR A 63 -10.33 -7.92 6.37
N PRO A 64 -11.19 -8.31 5.40
CA PRO A 64 -11.23 -7.67 4.08
C PRO A 64 -11.51 -6.17 4.16
N LEU A 65 -10.84 -5.37 3.30
CA LEU A 65 -11.05 -3.91 3.25
C LEU A 65 -12.53 -3.54 3.06
N LEU A 66 -13.25 -4.28 2.23
CA LEU A 66 -14.67 -4.06 2.01
C LEU A 66 -15.49 -4.09 3.31
N ILE A 67 -15.19 -5.04 4.21
CA ILE A 67 -15.87 -5.17 5.51
C ILE A 67 -15.51 -4.00 6.43
N GLN A 68 -14.23 -3.58 6.43
CA GLN A 68 -13.78 -2.41 7.18
C GLN A 68 -14.51 -1.14 6.69
N LEU A 69 -14.64 -0.97 5.38
CA LEU A 69 -15.38 0.15 4.79
C LEU A 69 -16.87 0.14 5.15
N PHE A 70 -17.50 -1.03 5.12
CA PHE A 70 -18.90 -1.16 5.55
C PHE A 70 -19.10 -0.79 7.01
N PHE A 71 -18.18 -1.17 7.88
CA PHE A 71 -18.20 -0.75 9.26
C PHE A 71 -18.09 0.78 9.41
N LEU A 72 -17.14 1.40 8.70
CA LEU A 72 -16.93 2.85 8.74
C LEU A 72 -18.12 3.62 8.17
N TYR A 73 -18.68 3.17 7.03
CA TYR A 73 -19.69 3.93 6.30
C TYR A 73 -21.12 3.66 6.78
N PHE A 74 -21.46 2.43 7.16
CA PHE A 74 -22.81 2.03 7.60
C PHE A 74 -22.90 1.73 9.09
N GLY A 75 -21.80 1.29 9.71
CA GLY A 75 -21.77 0.92 11.14
C GLY A 75 -21.64 2.13 12.05
N LEU A 76 -20.64 2.99 11.83
CA LEU A 76 -20.38 4.16 12.68
C LEU A 76 -21.55 5.16 12.75
N PRO A 77 -22.33 5.42 11.70
CA PRO A 77 -23.50 6.28 11.79
C PRO A 77 -24.53 5.83 12.81
N LYS A 78 -24.65 4.53 13.07
CA LYS A 78 -25.53 3.99 14.12
C LYS A 78 -25.07 4.36 15.53
N LEU A 79 -23.80 4.74 15.69
CA LEU A 79 -23.22 5.26 16.93
C LEU A 79 -23.14 6.80 16.95
N GLY A 80 -23.77 7.48 15.96
CA GLY A 80 -23.77 8.93 15.84
C GLY A 80 -22.56 9.54 15.15
N ILE A 81 -21.65 8.72 14.59
CA ILE A 81 -20.42 9.18 13.90
C ILE A 81 -20.62 9.04 12.39
N VAL A 82 -20.84 10.15 11.70
CA VAL A 82 -21.02 10.16 10.23
C VAL A 82 -19.74 10.65 9.56
N LEU A 83 -19.16 9.80 8.73
CA LEU A 83 -17.97 10.10 7.93
C LEU A 83 -18.33 10.22 6.45
N SER A 84 -17.62 11.08 5.72
CA SER A 84 -17.77 11.14 4.26
C SER A 84 -17.21 9.87 3.59
N SER A 85 -17.68 9.54 2.39
CA SER A 85 -17.16 8.42 1.59
C SER A 85 -15.64 8.51 1.40
N GLN A 86 -15.12 9.70 1.15
CA GLN A 86 -13.68 9.93 1.01
C GLN A 86 -12.92 9.65 2.30
N THR A 87 -13.44 10.13 3.45
CA THR A 87 -12.84 9.87 4.77
C THR A 87 -12.85 8.38 5.09
N CYS A 88 -13.96 7.67 4.82
CA CYS A 88 -14.05 6.22 5.00
C CYS A 88 -13.01 5.50 4.13
N ALA A 89 -12.88 5.88 2.86
CA ALA A 89 -11.94 5.28 1.93
C ALA A 89 -10.48 5.48 2.37
N VAL A 90 -10.09 6.72 2.70
CA VAL A 90 -8.72 7.01 3.19
C VAL A 90 -8.43 6.31 4.50
N THR A 91 -9.36 6.34 5.47
CA THR A 91 -9.18 5.71 6.79
C THR A 91 -9.10 4.20 6.68
N GLY A 92 -10.00 3.56 5.90
CA GLY A 92 -9.97 2.12 5.68
C GLY A 92 -8.69 1.66 5.00
N LEU A 93 -8.27 2.39 3.94
CA LEU A 93 -7.02 2.09 3.24
C LEU A 93 -5.79 2.28 4.15
N ALA A 94 -5.77 3.35 4.97
CA ALA A 94 -4.71 3.63 5.92
C ALA A 94 -4.66 2.57 7.04
N PHE A 95 -5.81 2.13 7.53
CA PHE A 95 -5.91 1.08 8.54
C PHE A 95 -5.39 -0.26 8.01
N LEU A 96 -5.83 -0.67 6.83
CA LEU A 96 -5.34 -1.90 6.19
C LEU A 96 -3.86 -1.77 5.85
N GLY A 97 -3.50 -0.73 5.12
CA GLY A 97 -2.13 -0.52 4.62
C GLY A 97 -1.11 -0.35 5.73
N GLY A 98 -1.47 0.29 6.84
CA GLY A 98 -0.59 0.46 7.99
C GLY A 98 -0.10 -0.87 8.57
N SER A 99 -0.94 -1.88 8.63
CA SER A 99 -0.56 -3.23 9.09
C SER A 99 0.42 -3.91 8.12
N TYR A 100 0.20 -3.77 6.79
CA TYR A 100 1.11 -4.29 5.77
C TYR A 100 2.45 -3.57 5.77
N MET A 101 2.45 -2.24 5.94
CA MET A 101 3.69 -1.45 6.03
C MET A 101 4.47 -1.77 7.31
N ALA A 102 3.79 -2.02 8.44
CA ALA A 102 4.44 -2.47 9.68
C ALA A 102 5.20 -3.79 9.50
N GLU A 103 4.60 -4.75 8.82
CA GLU A 103 5.26 -6.02 8.50
C GLU A 103 6.38 -5.85 7.46
N ALA A 104 6.24 -4.93 6.50
CA ALA A 104 7.31 -4.61 5.56
C ALA A 104 8.56 -4.06 6.27
N PHE A 105 8.40 -3.12 7.20
CA PHE A 105 9.50 -2.61 8.02
C PHE A 105 10.14 -3.72 8.86
N ARG A 106 9.32 -4.58 9.50
CA ARG A 106 9.80 -5.70 10.28
C ARG A 106 10.63 -6.68 9.44
N THR A 107 10.07 -7.08 8.29
CA THR A 107 10.75 -8.01 7.38
C THR A 107 12.09 -7.48 6.93
N GLY A 108 12.20 -6.17 6.65
CA GLY A 108 13.47 -5.56 6.26
C GLY A 108 14.52 -5.65 7.37
N ILE A 109 14.13 -5.42 8.63
CA ILE A 109 15.05 -5.53 9.77
C ILE A 109 15.45 -7.00 10.02
N ASP A 110 14.49 -7.92 9.97
CA ASP A 110 14.72 -9.34 10.20
C ASP A 110 15.62 -9.98 9.13
N GLN A 111 15.69 -9.40 7.93
CA GLN A 111 16.57 -9.87 6.85
C GLN A 111 18.04 -9.50 7.05
N VAL A 112 18.36 -8.53 7.90
CA VAL A 112 19.76 -8.16 8.18
C VAL A 112 20.41 -9.27 9.02
N PRO A 113 21.49 -9.92 8.55
CA PRO A 113 22.11 -11.02 9.26
C PRO A 113 22.65 -10.58 10.63
N LYS A 114 22.47 -11.40 11.68
CA LYS A 114 22.95 -11.10 13.03
C LYS A 114 24.44 -10.84 13.08
N ILE A 115 25.23 -11.46 12.20
CA ILE A 115 26.66 -11.23 12.12
C ILE A 115 27.05 -9.76 11.92
N GLN A 116 26.16 -8.97 11.24
CA GLN A 116 26.37 -7.53 11.07
C GLN A 116 26.31 -6.79 12.43
N THR A 117 25.38 -7.20 13.29
CA THR A 117 25.24 -6.67 14.65
C THR A 117 26.47 -7.05 15.49
N ASP A 118 26.84 -8.34 15.47
CA ASP A 118 27.94 -8.87 16.27
C ASP A 118 29.29 -8.26 15.86
N SER A 119 29.51 -8.09 14.56
CA SER A 119 30.70 -7.42 14.01
C SER A 119 30.79 -5.96 14.44
N GLY A 120 29.68 -5.22 14.34
CA GLY A 120 29.65 -3.82 14.79
C GLY A 120 29.95 -3.65 16.27
N LEU A 121 29.37 -4.50 17.12
CA LEU A 121 29.64 -4.50 18.56
C LEU A 121 31.11 -4.87 18.85
N SER A 122 31.70 -5.82 18.11
CA SER A 122 33.11 -6.22 18.26
C SER A 122 34.08 -5.11 17.87
N LEU A 123 33.67 -4.18 17.00
CA LEU A 123 34.43 -2.98 16.65
C LEU A 123 34.28 -1.84 17.68
N GLY A 124 33.52 -2.07 18.76
CA GLY A 124 33.32 -1.10 19.85
C GLY A 124 32.19 -0.10 19.60
N LEU A 125 31.36 -0.31 18.57
CA LEU A 125 30.17 0.51 18.34
C LEU A 125 29.12 0.20 19.41
N THR A 126 28.40 1.24 19.84
CA THR A 126 27.22 1.09 20.71
C THR A 126 26.07 0.45 19.94
N GLY A 127 25.14 -0.16 20.65
CA GLY A 127 23.94 -0.76 20.00
C GLY A 127 23.15 0.24 19.13
N PHE A 128 23.10 1.52 19.53
CA PHE A 128 22.48 2.57 18.73
C PHE A 128 23.26 2.88 17.44
N GLU A 129 24.57 2.95 17.51
CA GLU A 129 25.46 3.17 16.34
C GLU A 129 25.35 2.00 15.36
N VAL A 130 25.36 0.75 15.86
CA VAL A 130 25.13 -0.44 15.05
C VAL A 130 23.78 -0.37 14.35
N PHE A 131 22.71 -0.04 15.08
CA PHE A 131 21.39 0.12 14.48
C PHE A 131 21.37 1.23 13.42
N ARG A 132 21.89 2.43 13.75
CA ARG A 132 21.83 3.61 12.90
C ARG A 132 22.69 3.51 11.64
N PHE A 133 23.89 2.95 11.76
CA PHE A 133 24.88 2.98 10.67
C PHE A 133 25.01 1.65 9.92
N ILE A 134 24.62 0.52 10.52
CA ILE A 134 24.75 -0.80 9.90
C ILE A 134 23.38 -1.40 9.55
N ILE A 135 22.48 -1.51 10.55
CA ILE A 135 21.21 -2.24 10.36
C ILE A 135 20.22 -1.41 9.56
N LEU A 136 19.98 -0.16 9.94
CA LEU A 136 18.91 0.66 9.35
C LEU A 136 19.09 0.88 7.84
N PRO A 137 20.30 1.21 7.31
CA PRO A 137 20.48 1.35 5.86
C PRO A 137 20.16 0.06 5.10
N GLN A 138 20.64 -1.09 5.60
CA GLN A 138 20.36 -2.40 5.00
C GLN A 138 18.88 -2.77 5.10
N ALA A 139 18.26 -2.55 6.26
CA ALA A 139 16.85 -2.83 6.48
C ALA A 139 15.95 -2.00 5.56
N ILE A 140 16.28 -0.73 5.29
CA ILE A 140 15.57 0.10 4.32
C ILE A 140 15.68 -0.51 2.92
N ALA A 141 16.89 -0.89 2.51
CA ALA A 141 17.14 -1.47 1.20
C ALA A 141 16.38 -2.78 0.99
N THR A 142 16.43 -3.69 1.95
CA THR A 142 15.72 -4.98 1.90
C THR A 142 14.19 -4.85 2.00
N SER A 143 13.69 -3.76 2.59
CA SER A 143 12.24 -3.47 2.68
C SER A 143 11.65 -2.96 1.37
N VAL A 144 12.42 -2.34 0.47
CA VAL A 144 11.91 -1.68 -0.75
C VAL A 144 11.05 -2.59 -1.60
N PRO A 145 11.40 -3.85 -1.92
CA PRO A 145 10.54 -4.73 -2.71
C PRO A 145 9.19 -4.99 -2.06
N VAL A 146 9.16 -5.17 -0.74
CA VAL A 146 7.93 -5.42 0.02
C VAL A 146 7.06 -4.16 0.04
N PHE A 147 7.65 -2.97 0.20
CA PHE A 147 6.93 -1.70 0.10
C PHE A 147 6.32 -1.51 -1.28
N CYS A 148 7.06 -1.77 -2.33
CA CYS A 148 6.59 -1.67 -3.70
C CYS A 148 5.40 -2.61 -3.96
N ALA A 149 5.49 -3.86 -3.53
CA ALA A 149 4.39 -4.82 -3.64
C ALA A 149 3.14 -4.34 -2.87
N ASN A 150 3.32 -3.82 -1.66
CA ASN A 150 2.21 -3.30 -0.84
C ASN A 150 1.59 -2.04 -1.45
N ILE A 151 2.36 -1.12 -2.04
CA ILE A 151 1.84 0.06 -2.73
C ILE A 151 0.95 -0.37 -3.91
N ILE A 152 1.42 -1.29 -4.75
CA ILE A 152 0.66 -1.82 -5.88
C ILE A 152 -0.61 -2.53 -5.38
N PHE A 153 -0.50 -3.32 -4.32
CA PHE A 153 -1.65 -3.97 -3.67
C PHE A 153 -2.69 -2.94 -3.21
N LEU A 154 -2.29 -1.92 -2.46
CA LEU A 154 -3.20 -0.89 -1.94
C LEU A 154 -3.89 -0.08 -3.04
N ILE A 155 -3.21 0.20 -4.16
CA ILE A 155 -3.85 0.84 -5.32
C ILE A 155 -4.94 -0.07 -5.91
N LYS A 156 -4.72 -1.39 -5.99
CA LYS A 156 -5.75 -2.34 -6.45
C LYS A 156 -6.93 -2.42 -5.49
N GLU A 157 -6.68 -2.36 -4.19
CA GLU A 157 -7.73 -2.36 -3.16
C GLU A 157 -8.69 -1.16 -3.27
N THR A 158 -8.30 -0.07 -3.95
CA THR A 158 -9.23 1.05 -4.18
C THR A 158 -10.48 0.64 -4.97
N SER A 159 -10.43 -0.46 -5.72
CA SER A 159 -11.56 -0.95 -6.51
C SER A 159 -12.83 -1.28 -5.71
N VAL A 160 -12.72 -1.43 -4.39
CA VAL A 160 -13.87 -1.70 -3.52
C VAL A 160 -14.55 -0.41 -3.00
N PHE A 161 -14.00 0.78 -3.27
CA PHE A 161 -14.52 2.06 -2.77
C PHE A 161 -15.91 2.41 -3.31
N SER A 162 -16.26 1.89 -4.49
CA SER A 162 -17.61 2.02 -5.04
C SER A 162 -18.70 1.49 -4.10
N ALA A 163 -18.36 0.61 -3.15
CA ALA A 163 -19.29 0.06 -2.18
C ALA A 163 -19.72 1.06 -1.08
N VAL A 164 -18.99 2.16 -0.92
CA VAL A 164 -19.28 3.25 0.01
C VAL A 164 -19.64 4.56 -0.72
N ALA A 165 -20.25 4.43 -1.90
CA ALA A 165 -20.71 5.53 -2.73
C ALA A 165 -19.60 6.57 -3.07
N LEU A 166 -18.36 6.15 -3.17
CA LEU A 166 -17.26 6.97 -3.70
C LEU A 166 -17.26 6.87 -5.22
N ALA A 167 -17.29 8.01 -5.91
CA ALA A 167 -17.31 8.07 -7.38
C ALA A 167 -15.90 7.80 -7.98
N ASP A 168 -15.32 6.67 -7.63
CA ASP A 168 -14.05 6.16 -8.15
C ASP A 168 -14.21 5.49 -9.53
N LEU A 169 -13.14 4.92 -10.06
CA LEU A 169 -13.14 4.22 -11.36
C LEU A 169 -14.16 3.08 -11.41
N MET A 170 -14.28 2.28 -10.35
CA MET A 170 -15.22 1.17 -10.30
C MET A 170 -16.67 1.66 -10.20
N PHE A 171 -16.92 2.74 -9.46
CA PHE A 171 -18.24 3.35 -9.35
C PHE A 171 -18.72 3.82 -10.73
N VAL A 172 -17.87 4.58 -11.45
CA VAL A 172 -18.20 5.09 -12.80
C VAL A 172 -18.48 3.92 -13.75
N ALA A 173 -17.68 2.86 -13.72
CA ALA A 173 -17.94 1.69 -14.56
C ALA A 173 -19.30 1.06 -14.27
N LYS A 174 -19.64 0.83 -12.99
CA LYS A 174 -20.92 0.26 -12.57
C LYS A 174 -22.11 1.16 -12.95
N ASP A 175 -21.95 2.47 -12.78
CA ASP A 175 -22.99 3.46 -13.12
C ASP A 175 -23.30 3.45 -14.61
N LEU A 176 -22.27 3.49 -15.47
CA LEU A 176 -22.44 3.43 -16.92
C LEU A 176 -23.04 2.10 -17.39
N ILE A 177 -22.66 0.98 -16.77
CA ILE A 177 -23.27 -0.33 -17.05
C ILE A 177 -24.76 -0.29 -16.68
N GLY A 178 -25.08 0.25 -15.50
CA GLY A 178 -26.46 0.30 -15.01
C GLY A 178 -27.38 1.21 -15.85
N ILE A 179 -26.87 2.34 -16.33
CA ILE A 179 -27.66 3.32 -17.09
C ILE A 179 -27.77 2.95 -18.58
N TYR A 180 -26.64 2.57 -19.20
CA TYR A 180 -26.56 2.42 -20.66
C TYR A 180 -26.49 0.98 -21.15
N TYR A 181 -26.34 0.01 -20.25
CA TYR A 181 -26.17 -1.42 -20.59
C TYR A 181 -24.95 -1.68 -21.49
N LYS A 182 -23.95 -0.77 -21.49
CA LYS A 182 -22.72 -0.84 -22.27
C LYS A 182 -21.60 -1.49 -21.45
N THR A 183 -21.76 -2.79 -21.14
CA THR A 183 -20.84 -3.51 -20.27
C THR A 183 -19.43 -3.62 -20.84
N ASP A 184 -19.30 -3.98 -22.12
CA ASP A 184 -18.02 -4.21 -22.76
C ASP A 184 -17.17 -2.92 -22.81
N GLU A 185 -17.79 -1.79 -23.19
CA GLU A 185 -17.13 -0.49 -23.25
C GLU A 185 -16.71 -0.01 -21.86
N ALA A 186 -17.62 -0.09 -20.89
CA ALA A 186 -17.34 0.36 -19.52
C ALA A 186 -16.23 -0.46 -18.87
N LEU A 187 -16.25 -1.80 -19.01
CA LEU A 187 -15.19 -2.65 -18.49
C LEU A 187 -13.86 -2.45 -19.22
N PHE A 188 -13.89 -2.26 -20.55
CA PHE A 188 -12.69 -1.95 -21.30
C PHE A 188 -12.03 -0.67 -20.80
N MET A 189 -12.80 0.41 -20.61
CA MET A 189 -12.31 1.68 -20.09
C MET A 189 -11.78 1.53 -18.66
N LEU A 190 -12.44 0.72 -17.82
CA LEU A 190 -12.00 0.42 -16.46
C LEU A 190 -10.63 -0.26 -16.46
N VAL A 191 -10.47 -1.33 -17.27
CA VAL A 191 -9.21 -2.08 -17.37
C VAL A 191 -8.08 -1.18 -17.88
N ILE A 192 -8.33 -0.41 -18.95
CA ILE A 192 -7.33 0.52 -19.49
C ILE A 192 -6.94 1.58 -18.43
N SER A 193 -7.91 2.12 -17.69
CA SER A 193 -7.63 3.11 -16.64
C SER A 193 -6.75 2.54 -15.53
N TYR A 194 -7.03 1.33 -15.03
CA TYR A 194 -6.16 0.67 -14.05
C TYR A 194 -4.79 0.33 -14.60
N LEU A 195 -4.68 -0.10 -15.87
CA LEU A 195 -3.39 -0.34 -16.51
C LEU A 195 -2.56 0.94 -16.62
N LEU A 196 -3.18 2.05 -17.03
CA LEU A 196 -2.52 3.36 -17.12
C LEU A 196 -2.02 3.86 -15.76
N ILE A 197 -2.67 3.51 -14.66
CA ILE A 197 -2.23 3.83 -13.30
C ILE A 197 -1.14 2.85 -12.83
N LEU A 198 -1.38 1.55 -12.94
CA LEU A 198 -0.54 0.54 -12.31
C LEU A 198 0.76 0.26 -13.06
N LEU A 199 0.77 0.34 -14.41
CA LEU A 199 1.98 0.09 -15.18
C LEU A 199 3.11 1.09 -14.86
N PRO A 200 2.88 2.42 -14.86
CA PRO A 200 3.91 3.37 -14.46
C PRO A 200 4.41 3.16 -13.02
N VAL A 201 3.50 2.87 -12.08
CA VAL A 201 3.86 2.59 -10.69
C VAL A 201 4.72 1.31 -10.61
N SER A 202 4.34 0.25 -11.30
CA SER A 202 5.09 -1.01 -11.33
C SER A 202 6.47 -0.85 -11.95
N ILE A 203 6.59 -0.10 -13.06
CA ILE A 203 7.88 0.22 -13.69
C ILE A 203 8.76 1.01 -12.73
N PHE A 204 8.21 2.06 -12.09
CA PHE A 204 8.94 2.85 -11.11
C PHE A 204 9.43 2.00 -9.94
N CYS A 205 8.58 1.14 -9.39
CA CYS A 205 8.93 0.20 -8.33
C CYS A 205 10.08 -0.73 -8.77
N THR A 206 10.00 -1.32 -9.96
CA THR A 206 11.05 -2.20 -10.49
C THR A 206 12.38 -1.47 -10.64
N LEU A 207 12.35 -0.23 -11.13
CA LEU A 207 13.57 0.59 -11.24
C LEU A 207 14.17 0.94 -9.87
N LEU A 208 13.31 1.26 -8.90
CA LEU A 208 13.73 1.55 -7.54
C LEU A 208 14.38 0.32 -6.88
N GLU A 209 13.75 -0.86 -6.99
CA GLU A 209 14.27 -2.12 -6.49
C GLU A 209 15.64 -2.46 -7.08
N ARG A 210 15.81 -2.31 -8.39
CA ARG A 210 17.10 -2.51 -9.07
C ARG A 210 18.15 -1.57 -8.51
N ARG A 211 17.84 -0.27 -8.42
CA ARG A 211 18.79 0.73 -7.92
C ARG A 211 19.26 0.46 -6.50
N VAL A 212 18.35 0.05 -5.62
CA VAL A 212 18.66 -0.24 -4.22
C VAL A 212 19.49 -1.52 -4.11
N ARG A 213 19.17 -2.56 -4.88
CA ARG A 213 19.94 -3.81 -4.90
C ARG A 213 21.38 -3.61 -5.37
N TYR A 214 21.60 -2.80 -6.42
CA TYR A 214 22.96 -2.48 -6.87
C TYR A 214 23.78 -1.70 -5.85
N ALA A 215 23.16 -0.86 -5.06
CA ALA A 215 23.84 -0.09 -4.02
C ALA A 215 24.29 -0.96 -2.84
N GLU A 216 23.61 -2.08 -2.58
CA GLU A 216 23.87 -2.93 -1.42
C GLU A 216 24.84 -4.09 -1.70
N PHE A 217 24.74 -4.73 -2.86
CA PHE A 217 25.47 -5.97 -3.17
C PHE A 217 26.59 -5.82 -4.20
N GLY A 218 26.82 -4.62 -4.73
CA GLY A 218 27.74 -4.46 -5.86
C GLY A 218 27.30 -5.25 -7.09
N ASN A 219 28.06 -5.19 -8.14
CA ASN A 219 27.76 -5.83 -9.44
C ASN A 219 28.02 -7.35 -9.37
N THR A 220 27.28 -8.10 -8.56
CA THR A 220 27.24 -9.55 -8.71
C THR A 220 26.23 -9.87 -9.80
N ASP A 221 26.66 -9.75 -11.06
CA ASP A 221 26.00 -10.45 -12.15
C ASP A 221 25.89 -11.92 -11.72
N PRO A 222 24.70 -12.56 -11.81
CA PRO A 222 24.65 -13.99 -11.65
C PRO A 222 25.51 -14.56 -12.77
N VAL A 223 26.66 -15.07 -12.37
CA VAL A 223 27.59 -15.76 -13.28
C VAL A 223 26.76 -16.70 -14.10
N SER A 224 26.71 -16.46 -15.41
CA SER A 224 26.17 -17.37 -16.40
C SER A 224 26.94 -18.69 -16.28
N GLY A 225 26.46 -19.56 -15.37
CA GLY A 225 26.92 -20.95 -15.32
C GLY A 225 26.45 -21.64 -16.58
N LYS A 226 27.44 -21.90 -17.46
CA LYS A 226 27.30 -22.86 -18.57
C LYS A 226 26.94 -24.22 -18.02
#